data_30330dd191a012de3c84679c1b3409ee
#
_entry.id   30330dd191a012de3c84679c1b3409ee
#
_cell.length_a   1.000
_cell.length_b   1.000
_cell.length_c   1.000
_cell.angle_alpha   90.00
_cell.angle_beta   90.00
_cell.angle_gamma   90.00
#
_symmetry.space_group_name_H-M   'P 1'
#
loop_
_entity.id
_entity.type
_entity.pdbx_description
1 polymer ?
#
loop_
_entity_poly.entity_id
_entity_poly.type
_entity_poly.pdbx_seq_one_letter_code
_entity_poly.pdbx_strand_id
1 'polypeptide(L)'
;GELSGKCGENVTWKLEGDTLTISGSGPMDNYRTSPWMAYSDRLTRIVVEEGITGIGANSFAPLNMGGNLIGALSNVSSVSLPQSLKSIGDGAFSFCSGLESIVLPAAVESIGISAFKGCAALIEISIPNSVNNIGVGAFEQCSSLKSVVVPTGVLSISEWTFSLCEQLESVELPENLTEIGGNAFKGCKALRAIALPARLKSIGSEAFSDCSSLLSVTLPDGLTAIGYHAFFKCEKLAEVKIPSGLTQIGGGVFADCGSLESIEIPSDWTSLRGIYNGCTGIKEMVVPDGFVELVSGEFYGCTNLKSVVLPDSIKAIGKKAFGCCSSLESIIIPEGVMTIGEYSFEACISLTEIYLPKSMKTIDVCSMNGCEALESIYYGGSLRQWKEGVAFTGEYPSDYDSAKDGLVNAQLYFLDGSDPFTDIDIDWCHDEICLAYMLNIVNGTSETTFSPNDSVTREQYLTMLWRMVASPMSQDELSFADSAKISAYAKAAVAWAVRTGIVKGYPDNTFRPGSKISRAEMATMTYRFITSIEGIRLDDGLKADFGFKDVAANQYYAEAVNVMANLEIIKGMTATTFAPNDTATRAQAAVIMMRTLAALLT
;
A
#
# COMPACT_ATOMS: atom_id res chain seq x y z
N GLY A 1 -14.90 65.35 6.15
CA GLY A 1 -13.87 65.93 5.30
C GLY A 1 -13.54 64.99 4.15
N GLU A 2 -13.13 65.56 3.03
CA GLU A 2 -12.62 64.77 1.91
C GLU A 2 -11.38 63.96 2.34
N LEU A 3 -11.38 62.68 2.07
CA LEU A 3 -10.21 61.81 2.29
C LEU A 3 -9.52 61.58 0.94
N SER A 4 -8.24 61.96 0.85
CA SER A 4 -7.48 61.89 -0.38
C SER A 4 -6.00 61.74 -0.10
N GLY A 5 -5.25 61.29 -1.09
CA GLY A 5 -3.78 61.15 -0.98
C GLY A 5 -3.14 60.66 -2.27
N LYS A 6 -1.83 60.45 -2.24
CA LYS A 6 -1.06 59.84 -3.33
C LYS A 6 -1.13 58.33 -3.26
N CYS A 7 -1.16 57.72 -4.44
CA CYS A 7 -1.13 56.25 -4.63
C CYS A 7 -0.32 55.83 -5.88
N GLY A 8 0.61 56.63 -6.29
CA GLY A 8 1.58 56.44 -7.37
C GLY A 8 2.36 57.71 -7.63
N GLU A 9 3.36 57.69 -8.51
CA GLU A 9 4.19 58.86 -8.82
C GLU A 9 3.32 60.03 -9.27
N ASN A 10 2.40 59.83 -10.22
CA ASN A 10 1.46 60.79 -10.75
C ASN A 10 0.01 60.34 -10.57
N VAL A 11 -0.26 59.59 -9.50
CA VAL A 11 -1.57 58.99 -9.23
C VAL A 11 -2.04 59.39 -7.85
N THR A 12 -3.31 59.78 -7.74
CA THR A 12 -3.97 60.18 -6.50
C THR A 12 -5.27 59.38 -6.29
N TRP A 13 -5.70 59.28 -5.03
CA TRP A 13 -6.98 58.71 -4.65
C TRP A 13 -7.85 59.71 -3.90
N LYS A 14 -9.14 59.56 -4.03
CA LYS A 14 -10.12 60.35 -3.32
C LYS A 14 -11.29 59.45 -2.89
N LEU A 15 -11.72 59.59 -1.65
CA LEU A 15 -12.91 58.90 -1.13
C LEU A 15 -14.03 59.92 -0.86
N GLU A 16 -15.11 59.77 -1.60
CA GLU A 16 -16.33 60.59 -1.45
C GLU A 16 -17.53 59.64 -1.22
N GLY A 17 -18.17 59.82 -0.04
CA GLY A 17 -19.28 58.92 0.33
C GLY A 17 -18.78 57.47 0.43
N ASP A 18 -19.28 56.61 -0.43
CA ASP A 18 -18.95 55.20 -0.54
C ASP A 18 -18.07 54.86 -1.79
N THR A 19 -17.66 55.88 -2.51
CA THR A 19 -16.95 55.74 -3.78
C THR A 19 -15.48 56.13 -3.63
N LEU A 20 -14.55 55.22 -3.98
CA LEU A 20 -13.13 55.44 -4.11
C LEU A 20 -12.79 55.73 -5.59
N THR A 21 -12.21 56.89 -5.85
CA THR A 21 -11.75 57.28 -7.20
C THR A 21 -10.23 57.32 -7.25
N ILE A 22 -9.64 56.70 -8.24
CA ILE A 22 -8.21 56.73 -8.55
C ILE A 22 -8.02 57.54 -9.83
N SER A 23 -7.20 58.58 -9.81
CA SER A 23 -7.00 59.54 -10.89
C SER A 23 -5.53 59.81 -11.12
N GLY A 24 -5.20 60.19 -12.34
CA GLY A 24 -3.84 60.56 -12.73
C GLY A 24 -3.31 59.84 -13.95
N SER A 25 -2.00 59.59 -13.99
CA SER A 25 -1.36 58.92 -15.12
C SER A 25 -0.26 57.96 -14.68
N GLY A 26 -0.16 56.81 -15.34
CA GLY A 26 0.79 55.77 -15.03
C GLY A 26 0.26 54.70 -14.02
N PRO A 27 1.15 53.85 -13.50
CA PRO A 27 0.76 52.78 -12.60
C PRO A 27 0.53 53.26 -11.17
N MET A 28 -0.37 52.55 -10.47
CA MET A 28 -0.53 52.68 -9.03
C MET A 28 0.68 52.04 -8.31
N ASP A 29 0.92 52.48 -7.07
CA ASP A 29 1.89 51.84 -6.17
C ASP A 29 1.43 50.43 -5.76
N ASN A 30 2.39 49.59 -5.39
CA ASN A 30 2.15 48.28 -4.79
C ASN A 30 1.99 48.44 -3.26
N TYR A 31 1.08 47.66 -2.67
CA TYR A 31 0.76 47.75 -1.26
C TYR A 31 0.94 46.42 -0.51
N ARG A 32 1.24 46.55 0.78
CA ARG A 32 0.94 45.53 1.79
C ARG A 32 -0.41 45.86 2.44
N THR A 33 -0.64 47.16 2.66
CA THR A 33 -1.86 47.74 3.23
C THR A 33 -2.12 49.05 2.53
N SER A 34 -3.23 49.12 1.77
CA SER A 34 -3.60 50.33 1.03
C SER A 34 -4.15 51.42 1.97
N PRO A 35 -3.99 52.73 1.60
CA PRO A 35 -4.44 53.83 2.45
C PRO A 35 -5.95 53.87 2.72
N TRP A 36 -6.75 53.30 1.85
CA TRP A 36 -8.23 53.22 1.99
C TRP A 36 -8.74 52.01 2.75
N MET A 37 -7.88 51.10 3.17
CA MET A 37 -8.30 49.91 3.93
C MET A 37 -9.01 50.27 5.24
N ALA A 38 -8.62 51.35 5.90
CA ALA A 38 -9.27 51.84 7.11
C ALA A 38 -10.76 52.23 6.91
N TYR A 39 -11.21 52.34 5.65
CA TYR A 39 -12.55 52.72 5.25
C TYR A 39 -13.27 51.61 4.50
N SER A 40 -12.79 50.40 4.59
CA SER A 40 -13.29 49.23 3.83
C SER A 40 -14.81 49.02 4.01
N ASP A 41 -15.33 49.22 5.23
CA ASP A 41 -16.76 49.01 5.52
C ASP A 41 -17.68 50.01 4.81
N ARG A 42 -17.12 51.14 4.35
CA ARG A 42 -17.88 52.18 3.65
C ARG A 42 -17.88 52.00 2.14
N LEU A 43 -16.86 51.29 1.60
CA LEU A 43 -16.67 51.23 0.17
C LEU A 43 -17.65 50.26 -0.50
N THR A 44 -18.39 50.78 -1.47
CA THR A 44 -19.28 49.99 -2.35
C THR A 44 -18.90 50.10 -3.81
N ARG A 45 -18.11 51.14 -4.18
CA ARG A 45 -17.72 51.42 -5.56
C ARG A 45 -16.27 51.87 -5.65
N ILE A 46 -15.59 51.38 -6.68
CA ILE A 46 -14.23 51.78 -7.09
C ILE A 46 -14.30 52.29 -8.52
N VAL A 47 -13.73 53.49 -8.76
CA VAL A 47 -13.59 54.10 -10.10
C VAL A 47 -12.12 54.37 -10.34
N VAL A 48 -11.57 53.75 -11.36
CA VAL A 48 -10.20 54.00 -11.86
C VAL A 48 -10.34 54.76 -13.17
N GLU A 49 -9.82 55.97 -13.21
CA GLU A 49 -10.01 56.91 -14.32
C GLU A 49 -8.97 56.69 -15.43
N GLU A 50 -9.27 57.23 -16.64
CA GLU A 50 -8.37 57.22 -17.79
C GLU A 50 -7.01 57.83 -17.45
N GLY A 51 -5.94 57.23 -18.00
CA GLY A 51 -4.54 57.58 -17.73
C GLY A 51 -3.85 56.60 -16.80
N ILE A 52 -4.60 55.82 -15.98
CA ILE A 52 -4.05 54.78 -15.14
C ILE A 52 -3.71 53.56 -16.00
N THR A 53 -2.45 53.07 -15.89
CA THR A 53 -1.94 51.97 -16.73
C THR A 53 -1.77 50.65 -15.98
N GLY A 54 -1.73 50.66 -14.66
CA GLY A 54 -1.59 49.46 -13.87
C GLY A 54 -2.29 49.60 -12.51
N ILE A 55 -3.02 48.55 -12.11
CA ILE A 55 -3.46 48.41 -10.71
C ILE A 55 -2.31 47.78 -9.92
N GLY A 56 -1.92 48.45 -8.83
CA GLY A 56 -0.80 47.98 -8.01
C GLY A 56 -1.14 46.71 -7.22
N ALA A 57 -0.11 45.98 -6.86
CA ALA A 57 -0.27 44.77 -6.06
C ALA A 57 -1.02 45.04 -4.75
N ASN A 58 -1.95 44.17 -4.37
CA ASN A 58 -2.80 44.24 -3.18
C ASN A 58 -3.56 45.55 -3.00
N SER A 59 -3.78 46.32 -4.08
CA SER A 59 -4.45 47.65 -3.98
C SER A 59 -5.80 47.58 -3.28
N PHE A 60 -6.58 46.51 -3.54
CA PHE A 60 -7.93 46.31 -3.01
C PHE A 60 -8.07 45.01 -2.22
N ALA A 61 -6.94 44.41 -1.80
CA ALA A 61 -6.89 43.21 -1.01
C ALA A 61 -6.91 43.51 0.50
N PRO A 62 -7.51 42.66 1.32
CA PRO A 62 -7.40 42.74 2.78
C PRO A 62 -6.00 42.39 3.26
N LEU A 63 -5.64 42.84 4.46
CA LEU A 63 -4.51 42.32 5.18
C LEU A 63 -4.84 40.94 5.77
N ASN A 64 -4.10 39.92 5.42
CA ASN A 64 -4.26 38.60 5.98
C ASN A 64 -3.35 38.42 7.21
N MET A 65 -3.95 38.27 8.38
CA MET A 65 -3.28 38.04 9.66
C MET A 65 -3.64 36.64 10.18
N GLY A 66 -2.91 35.62 9.71
CA GLY A 66 -3.10 34.24 10.17
C GLY A 66 -4.49 33.65 9.86
N GLY A 67 -5.09 34.03 8.72
CA GLY A 67 -6.42 33.62 8.31
C GLY A 67 -7.52 34.64 8.59
N ASN A 68 -7.26 35.66 9.40
CA ASN A 68 -8.18 36.78 9.59
C ASN A 68 -7.95 37.83 8.50
N LEU A 69 -8.99 38.14 7.74
CA LEU A 69 -8.98 39.17 6.68
C LEU A 69 -9.40 40.51 7.27
N ILE A 70 -8.45 41.42 7.42
CA ILE A 70 -8.72 42.76 7.95
C ILE A 70 -8.85 43.74 6.80
N GLY A 71 -9.95 44.49 6.75
CA GLY A 71 -10.21 45.47 5.70
C GLY A 71 -10.62 44.86 4.37
N ALA A 72 -11.28 43.68 4.41
CA ALA A 72 -11.84 43.08 3.20
C ALA A 72 -12.92 43.98 2.58
N LEU A 73 -12.81 44.19 1.26
CA LEU A 73 -13.78 45.02 0.50
C LEU A 73 -15.00 44.17 0.10
N SER A 74 -15.66 43.55 1.06
CA SER A 74 -16.83 42.67 0.85
C SER A 74 -18.08 43.38 0.38
N ASN A 75 -18.18 44.70 0.61
CA ASN A 75 -19.29 45.53 0.18
C ASN A 75 -19.10 46.14 -1.22
N VAL A 76 -17.87 46.01 -1.81
CA VAL A 76 -17.61 46.52 -3.16
C VAL A 76 -18.32 45.64 -4.17
N SER A 77 -19.33 46.19 -4.80
CA SER A 77 -20.12 45.52 -5.84
C SER A 77 -19.85 46.06 -7.26
N SER A 78 -19.16 47.19 -7.38
CA SER A 78 -18.90 47.85 -8.65
C SER A 78 -17.46 48.35 -8.76
N VAL A 79 -16.77 47.95 -9.83
CA VAL A 79 -15.43 48.42 -10.19
C VAL A 79 -15.44 48.85 -11.66
N SER A 80 -15.06 50.12 -11.91
CA SER A 80 -14.88 50.67 -13.25
C SER A 80 -13.41 50.83 -13.56
N LEU A 81 -12.94 50.23 -14.67
CA LEU A 81 -11.55 50.26 -15.09
C LEU A 81 -11.40 51.05 -16.43
N PRO A 82 -10.27 51.79 -16.60
CA PRO A 82 -10.07 52.62 -17.77
C PRO A 82 -9.55 51.83 -19.00
N GLN A 83 -9.76 52.37 -20.20
CA GLN A 83 -9.21 51.78 -21.43
C GLN A 83 -7.66 51.84 -21.51
N SER A 84 -7.05 52.75 -20.76
CA SER A 84 -5.58 52.88 -20.64
C SER A 84 -4.93 51.73 -19.84
N LEU A 85 -5.69 50.89 -19.11
CA LEU A 85 -5.17 49.87 -18.23
C LEU A 85 -4.51 48.71 -18.99
N LYS A 86 -3.26 48.39 -18.62
CA LYS A 86 -2.44 47.33 -19.23
C LYS A 86 -2.19 46.16 -18.28
N SER A 87 -2.17 46.37 -16.98
CA SER A 87 -1.87 45.33 -16.01
C SER A 87 -2.71 45.40 -14.76
N ILE A 88 -3.02 44.21 -14.21
CA ILE A 88 -3.64 44.04 -12.91
C ILE A 88 -2.61 43.32 -12.04
N GLY A 89 -2.20 43.97 -10.94
CA GLY A 89 -1.14 43.49 -10.07
C GLY A 89 -1.52 42.29 -9.23
N ASP A 90 -0.52 41.68 -8.60
CA ASP A 90 -0.70 40.53 -7.72
C ASP A 90 -1.64 40.87 -6.56
N GLY A 91 -2.63 40.02 -6.31
CA GLY A 91 -3.62 40.20 -5.25
C GLY A 91 -4.51 41.44 -5.39
N ALA A 92 -4.50 42.15 -6.52
CA ALA A 92 -5.12 43.48 -6.66
C ALA A 92 -6.55 43.56 -6.17
N PHE A 93 -7.40 42.58 -6.48
CA PHE A 93 -8.80 42.46 -6.06
C PHE A 93 -9.07 41.22 -5.19
N SER A 94 -8.05 40.70 -4.57
CA SER A 94 -8.16 39.50 -3.74
C SER A 94 -9.19 39.71 -2.63
N PHE A 95 -10.11 38.75 -2.47
CA PHE A 95 -11.21 38.78 -1.49
C PHE A 95 -12.20 39.96 -1.61
N CYS A 96 -12.34 40.55 -2.79
CA CYS A 96 -13.47 41.40 -3.09
C CYS A 96 -14.73 40.53 -3.26
N SER A 97 -15.24 39.99 -2.15
CA SER A 97 -16.26 38.94 -2.13
C SER A 97 -17.66 39.42 -2.53
N GLY A 98 -17.91 40.73 -2.59
CA GLY A 98 -19.16 41.33 -3.07
C GLY A 98 -19.19 41.66 -4.56
N LEU A 99 -18.06 41.48 -5.27
CA LEU A 99 -17.95 41.85 -6.69
C LEU A 99 -18.58 40.76 -7.58
N GLU A 100 -19.75 41.08 -8.16
CA GLU A 100 -20.50 40.12 -9.00
C GLU A 100 -19.97 40.09 -10.47
N SER A 101 -19.45 41.22 -10.95
CA SER A 101 -18.90 41.34 -12.30
C SER A 101 -17.85 42.43 -12.37
N ILE A 102 -16.92 42.29 -13.33
CA ILE A 102 -15.93 43.31 -13.68
C ILE A 102 -15.63 43.24 -15.17
N VAL A 103 -15.52 44.41 -15.80
CA VAL A 103 -15.14 44.52 -17.24
C VAL A 103 -13.64 44.81 -17.31
N LEU A 104 -12.88 43.88 -17.87
CA LEU A 104 -11.47 44.09 -18.17
C LEU A 104 -11.30 44.80 -19.52
N PRO A 105 -10.57 45.93 -19.56
CA PRO A 105 -10.35 46.68 -20.79
C PRO A 105 -9.53 45.92 -21.82
N ALA A 106 -9.72 46.23 -23.12
CA ALA A 106 -9.07 45.51 -24.20
C ALA A 106 -7.53 45.62 -24.26
N ALA A 107 -6.93 46.57 -23.56
CA ALA A 107 -5.47 46.74 -23.49
C ALA A 107 -4.78 45.95 -22.38
N VAL A 108 -5.51 45.23 -21.53
CA VAL A 108 -4.92 44.45 -20.42
C VAL A 108 -4.12 43.28 -20.97
N GLU A 109 -2.84 43.21 -20.63
CA GLU A 109 -1.88 42.22 -21.12
C GLU A 109 -1.60 41.14 -20.03
N SER A 110 -1.75 41.49 -18.75
CA SER A 110 -1.44 40.57 -17.62
C SER A 110 -2.42 40.71 -16.45
N ILE A 111 -2.71 39.56 -15.86
CA ILE A 111 -3.45 39.40 -14.60
C ILE A 111 -2.51 38.73 -13.60
N GLY A 112 -2.24 39.38 -12.48
CA GLY A 112 -1.23 38.95 -11.50
C GLY A 112 -1.63 37.72 -10.68
N ILE A 113 -0.69 37.27 -9.85
CA ILE A 113 -0.87 36.18 -8.89
C ILE A 113 -2.02 36.53 -7.94
N SER A 114 -2.98 35.61 -7.75
CA SER A 114 -4.13 35.80 -6.84
C SER A 114 -4.94 37.07 -7.09
N ALA A 115 -4.89 37.67 -8.27
CA ALA A 115 -5.49 39.00 -8.55
C ALA A 115 -6.97 39.06 -8.22
N PHE A 116 -7.74 38.00 -8.44
CA PHE A 116 -9.16 37.88 -8.13
C PHE A 116 -9.46 36.73 -7.14
N LYS A 117 -8.45 36.27 -6.42
CA LYS A 117 -8.63 35.18 -5.43
C LYS A 117 -9.70 35.55 -4.43
N GLY A 118 -10.65 34.65 -4.17
CA GLY A 118 -11.71 34.83 -3.18
C GLY A 118 -12.80 35.85 -3.59
N CYS A 119 -12.88 36.24 -4.87
CA CYS A 119 -14.02 36.97 -5.40
C CYS A 119 -15.24 36.06 -5.50
N ALA A 120 -15.80 35.70 -4.35
CA ALA A 120 -16.81 34.63 -4.24
C ALA A 120 -18.13 34.94 -4.94
N ALA A 121 -18.46 36.22 -5.13
CA ALA A 121 -19.69 36.64 -5.85
C ALA A 121 -19.49 36.79 -7.36
N LEU A 122 -18.28 36.70 -7.89
CA LEU A 122 -17.99 36.89 -9.31
C LEU A 122 -18.63 35.77 -10.13
N ILE A 123 -19.65 36.13 -10.94
CA ILE A 123 -20.44 35.18 -11.73
C ILE A 123 -19.80 34.96 -13.10
N GLU A 124 -19.30 36.04 -13.70
CA GLU A 124 -18.69 36.03 -15.01
C GLU A 124 -17.52 37.02 -15.13
N ILE A 125 -16.57 36.72 -15.97
CA ILE A 125 -15.49 37.62 -16.36
C ILE A 125 -15.13 37.38 -17.82
N SER A 126 -15.03 38.48 -18.60
CA SER A 126 -14.52 38.44 -19.94
C SER A 126 -13.05 38.82 -19.92
N ILE A 127 -12.18 37.86 -20.23
CA ILE A 127 -10.73 38.08 -20.31
C ILE A 127 -10.39 38.49 -21.75
N PRO A 128 -9.85 39.71 -21.98
CA PRO A 128 -9.56 40.20 -23.33
C PRO A 128 -8.44 39.39 -24.01
N ASN A 129 -8.49 39.33 -25.34
CA ASN A 129 -7.50 38.58 -26.13
C ASN A 129 -6.05 39.13 -26.04
N SER A 130 -5.88 40.33 -25.55
CA SER A 130 -4.55 40.92 -25.25
C SER A 130 -3.84 40.25 -24.05
N VAL A 131 -4.58 39.57 -23.16
CA VAL A 131 -4.01 38.91 -22.00
C VAL A 131 -3.22 37.68 -22.45
N ASN A 132 -1.94 37.65 -22.09
CA ASN A 132 -1.02 36.55 -22.38
C ASN A 132 -0.44 35.91 -21.10
N ASN A 133 -0.70 36.47 -19.94
CA ASN A 133 -0.25 35.96 -18.65
C ASN A 133 -1.36 36.06 -17.59
N ILE A 134 -1.71 34.91 -17.03
CA ILE A 134 -2.62 34.77 -15.89
C ILE A 134 -1.82 34.11 -14.75
N GLY A 135 -1.67 34.82 -13.65
CA GLY A 135 -0.83 34.38 -12.53
C GLY A 135 -1.40 33.20 -11.73
N VAL A 136 -0.53 32.61 -10.93
CA VAL A 136 -0.89 31.53 -9.99
C VAL A 136 -2.08 31.95 -9.13
N GLY A 137 -3.11 31.09 -9.06
CA GLY A 137 -4.27 31.34 -8.21
C GLY A 137 -5.11 32.56 -8.59
N ALA A 138 -4.98 33.11 -9.80
CA ALA A 138 -5.61 34.38 -10.18
C ALA A 138 -7.13 34.42 -9.93
N PHE A 139 -7.82 33.31 -10.09
CA PHE A 139 -9.26 33.15 -9.86
C PHE A 139 -9.58 32.09 -8.80
N GLU A 140 -8.60 31.73 -7.97
CA GLU A 140 -8.80 30.74 -6.90
C GLU A 140 -9.95 31.18 -5.97
N GLN A 141 -10.84 30.24 -5.62
CA GLN A 141 -12.03 30.50 -4.77
C GLN A 141 -13.04 31.51 -5.37
N CYS A 142 -13.07 31.69 -6.68
CA CYS A 142 -14.19 32.37 -7.34
C CYS A 142 -15.39 31.40 -7.42
N SER A 143 -16.01 31.12 -6.27
CA SER A 143 -16.98 30.03 -6.10
C SER A 143 -18.27 30.17 -6.91
N SER A 144 -18.63 31.39 -7.33
CA SER A 144 -19.81 31.65 -8.17
C SER A 144 -19.53 31.74 -9.67
N LEU A 145 -18.24 31.70 -10.09
CA LEU A 145 -17.84 31.81 -11.49
C LEU A 145 -18.38 30.63 -12.29
N LYS A 146 -19.19 30.92 -13.34
CA LYS A 146 -19.89 29.87 -14.11
C LYS A 146 -19.17 29.47 -15.39
N SER A 147 -18.50 30.41 -16.04
CA SER A 147 -17.80 30.15 -17.29
C SER A 147 -16.60 31.06 -17.47
N VAL A 148 -15.61 30.59 -18.21
CA VAL A 148 -14.45 31.38 -18.60
C VAL A 148 -13.95 30.97 -19.97
N VAL A 149 -13.52 31.95 -20.76
CA VAL A 149 -12.79 31.74 -22.01
C VAL A 149 -11.36 32.20 -21.78
N VAL A 150 -10.41 31.29 -21.86
CA VAL A 150 -8.98 31.61 -21.73
C VAL A 150 -8.46 32.10 -23.07
N PRO A 151 -7.82 33.31 -23.14
CA PRO A 151 -7.36 33.90 -24.38
C PRO A 151 -6.30 33.09 -25.11
N THR A 152 -6.22 33.25 -26.44
CA THR A 152 -5.29 32.51 -27.32
C THR A 152 -3.80 32.77 -27.04
N GLY A 153 -3.45 33.91 -26.44
CA GLY A 153 -2.07 34.24 -26.04
C GLY A 153 -1.58 33.51 -24.76
N VAL A 154 -2.47 32.85 -24.01
CA VAL A 154 -2.11 32.09 -22.83
C VAL A 154 -1.64 30.71 -23.24
N LEU A 155 -0.37 30.39 -22.97
CA LEU A 155 0.26 29.13 -23.36
C LEU A 155 0.28 28.07 -22.24
N SER A 156 0.04 28.48 -21.00
CA SER A 156 -0.09 27.59 -19.84
C SER A 156 -1.13 28.12 -18.87
N ILE A 157 -1.90 27.21 -18.25
CA ILE A 157 -2.71 27.54 -17.08
C ILE A 157 -1.81 27.36 -15.84
N SER A 158 -1.61 28.44 -15.09
CA SER A 158 -0.80 28.41 -13.88
C SER A 158 -1.43 27.58 -12.77
N GLU A 159 -0.61 27.16 -11.81
CA GLU A 159 -1.10 26.43 -10.62
C GLU A 159 -2.23 27.21 -9.92
N TRP A 160 -3.23 26.49 -9.40
CA TRP A 160 -4.36 27.01 -8.61
C TRP A 160 -5.26 28.01 -9.34
N THR A 161 -5.07 28.31 -10.62
CA THR A 161 -5.74 29.44 -11.31
C THR A 161 -7.25 29.44 -11.12
N PHE A 162 -7.94 28.32 -11.27
CA PHE A 162 -9.40 28.18 -11.10
C PHE A 162 -9.76 27.23 -9.96
N SER A 163 -8.83 26.97 -9.03
CA SER A 163 -9.08 26.09 -7.89
C SER A 163 -10.27 26.60 -7.06
N LEU A 164 -11.15 25.67 -6.65
CA LEU A 164 -12.36 25.94 -5.88
C LEU A 164 -13.35 26.93 -6.54
N CYS A 165 -13.34 26.99 -7.87
CA CYS A 165 -14.43 27.58 -8.64
C CYS A 165 -15.58 26.58 -8.72
N GLU A 166 -16.32 26.42 -7.60
CA GLU A 166 -17.28 25.32 -7.40
C GLU A 166 -18.45 25.31 -8.39
N GLN A 167 -18.84 26.50 -8.91
CA GLN A 167 -19.93 26.67 -9.86
C GLN A 167 -19.47 26.72 -11.33
N LEU A 168 -18.17 26.52 -11.60
CA LEU A 168 -17.62 26.59 -12.94
C LEU A 168 -18.13 25.43 -13.80
N GLU A 169 -19.03 25.70 -14.73
CA GLU A 169 -19.70 24.73 -15.59
C GLU A 169 -18.94 24.48 -16.91
N SER A 170 -18.29 25.53 -17.45
CA SER A 170 -17.58 25.46 -18.73
C SER A 170 -16.30 26.29 -18.75
N VAL A 171 -15.28 25.76 -19.43
CA VAL A 171 -14.00 26.42 -19.69
C VAL A 171 -13.64 26.20 -21.15
N GLU A 172 -13.34 27.29 -21.86
CA GLU A 172 -12.75 27.21 -23.20
C GLU A 172 -11.24 27.44 -23.07
N LEU A 173 -10.46 26.44 -23.49
CA LEU A 173 -8.99 26.48 -23.47
C LEU A 173 -8.46 26.84 -24.87
N PRO A 174 -7.35 27.62 -25.00
CA PRO A 174 -6.79 28.00 -26.28
C PRO A 174 -6.08 26.81 -26.95
N GLU A 175 -6.12 26.76 -28.28
CA GLU A 175 -5.54 25.67 -29.08
C GLU A 175 -4.03 25.48 -28.88
N ASN A 176 -3.30 26.54 -28.54
CA ASN A 176 -1.86 26.51 -28.35
C ASN A 176 -1.42 26.20 -26.91
N LEU A 177 -2.36 25.91 -26.00
CA LEU A 177 -2.06 25.58 -24.65
C LEU A 177 -1.21 24.30 -24.58
N THR A 178 -0.10 24.35 -23.85
CA THR A 178 0.84 23.23 -23.71
C THR A 178 0.86 22.62 -22.31
N GLU A 179 0.38 23.34 -21.30
CA GLU A 179 0.45 22.91 -19.90
C GLU A 179 -0.76 23.38 -19.10
N ILE A 180 -1.25 22.48 -18.25
CA ILE A 180 -2.19 22.78 -17.16
C ILE A 180 -1.46 22.51 -15.84
N GLY A 181 -1.29 23.56 -15.03
CA GLY A 181 -0.58 23.53 -13.76
C GLY A 181 -1.28 22.72 -12.67
N GLY A 182 -0.54 22.44 -11.62
CA GLY A 182 -1.07 21.74 -10.45
C GLY A 182 -2.27 22.45 -9.83
N ASN A 183 -3.28 21.68 -9.39
CA ASN A 183 -4.51 22.22 -8.75
C ASN A 183 -5.29 23.25 -9.61
N ALA A 184 -5.01 23.39 -10.89
CA ALA A 184 -5.56 24.48 -11.70
C ALA A 184 -7.10 24.51 -11.72
N PHE A 185 -7.77 23.36 -11.70
CA PHE A 185 -9.23 23.21 -11.67
C PHE A 185 -9.69 22.36 -10.47
N LYS A 186 -8.88 22.24 -9.42
CA LYS A 186 -9.23 21.48 -8.23
C LYS A 186 -10.51 22.00 -7.60
N GLY A 187 -11.47 21.11 -7.33
CA GLY A 187 -12.74 21.46 -6.70
C GLY A 187 -13.73 22.20 -7.60
N CYS A 188 -13.54 22.16 -8.93
CA CYS A 188 -14.52 22.63 -9.90
C CYS A 188 -15.68 21.62 -10.00
N LYS A 189 -16.53 21.57 -8.97
CA LYS A 189 -17.58 20.56 -8.80
C LYS A 189 -18.66 20.57 -9.84
N ALA A 190 -18.94 21.73 -10.47
CA ALA A 190 -19.94 21.87 -11.51
C ALA A 190 -19.43 21.57 -12.93
N LEU A 191 -18.12 21.39 -13.12
CA LEU A 191 -17.50 21.15 -14.43
C LEU A 191 -17.88 19.77 -14.97
N ARG A 192 -18.68 19.73 -16.05
CA ARG A 192 -19.19 18.48 -16.64
C ARG A 192 -18.33 17.93 -17.76
N ALA A 193 -17.67 18.81 -18.48
CA ALA A 193 -16.77 18.47 -19.58
C ALA A 193 -15.72 19.56 -19.77
N ILE A 194 -14.58 19.19 -20.32
CA ILE A 194 -13.53 20.12 -20.75
C ILE A 194 -12.87 19.58 -22.01
N ALA A 195 -12.73 20.44 -23.03
CA ALA A 195 -12.01 20.09 -24.24
C ALA A 195 -10.52 20.41 -24.06
N LEU A 196 -9.71 19.38 -23.93
CA LEU A 196 -8.26 19.52 -23.83
C LEU A 196 -7.65 19.72 -25.23
N PRO A 197 -6.84 20.77 -25.46
CA PRO A 197 -6.31 21.05 -26.78
C PRO A 197 -5.24 20.05 -27.23
N ALA A 198 -5.14 19.83 -28.53
CA ALA A 198 -4.25 18.82 -29.12
C ALA A 198 -2.75 19.03 -28.83
N ARG A 199 -2.34 20.26 -28.53
CA ARG A 199 -0.94 20.59 -28.20
C ARG A 199 -0.57 20.42 -26.74
N LEU A 200 -1.54 20.05 -25.86
CA LEU A 200 -1.29 19.86 -24.45
C LEU A 200 -0.27 18.73 -24.23
N LYS A 201 0.78 19.01 -23.47
CA LYS A 201 1.90 18.10 -23.15
C LYS A 201 1.84 17.57 -21.73
N SER A 202 1.34 18.38 -20.78
CA SER A 202 1.30 18.00 -19.39
C SER A 202 0.07 18.51 -18.65
N ILE A 203 -0.38 17.68 -17.71
CA ILE A 203 -1.41 18.00 -16.71
C ILE A 203 -0.75 17.84 -15.34
N GLY A 204 -0.80 18.88 -14.51
CA GLY A 204 -0.17 18.92 -13.21
C GLY A 204 -0.87 18.06 -12.15
N SER A 205 -0.21 17.93 -10.99
CA SER A 205 -0.76 17.21 -9.85
C SER A 205 -2.07 17.84 -9.39
N GLU A 206 -3.07 17.01 -9.09
CA GLU A 206 -4.41 17.42 -8.62
C GLU A 206 -5.14 18.44 -9.54
N ALA A 207 -4.72 18.57 -10.80
CA ALA A 207 -5.25 19.60 -11.70
C ALA A 207 -6.78 19.59 -11.84
N PHE A 208 -7.42 18.41 -11.81
CA PHE A 208 -8.87 18.21 -11.88
C PHE A 208 -9.39 17.42 -10.66
N SER A 209 -8.65 17.40 -9.55
CA SER A 209 -9.09 16.74 -8.32
C SER A 209 -10.42 17.32 -7.83
N ASP A 210 -11.32 16.47 -7.35
CA ASP A 210 -12.67 16.85 -6.90
C ASP A 210 -13.56 17.54 -7.99
N CYS A 211 -13.30 17.32 -9.27
CA CYS A 211 -14.23 17.66 -10.34
C CYS A 211 -15.35 16.61 -10.40
N SER A 212 -16.18 16.56 -9.36
CA SER A 212 -17.14 15.47 -9.12
C SER A 212 -18.26 15.34 -10.16
N SER A 213 -18.49 16.37 -10.98
CA SER A 213 -19.47 16.33 -12.08
C SER A 213 -18.89 16.01 -13.44
N LEU A 214 -17.56 15.88 -13.57
CA LEU A 214 -16.88 15.59 -14.84
C LEU A 214 -17.29 14.21 -15.35
N LEU A 215 -17.96 14.16 -16.52
CA LEU A 215 -18.53 12.94 -17.07
C LEU A 215 -17.55 12.19 -17.97
N SER A 216 -16.77 12.95 -18.73
CA SER A 216 -15.78 12.41 -19.67
C SER A 216 -14.64 13.39 -19.87
N VAL A 217 -13.49 12.85 -20.24
CA VAL A 217 -12.34 13.63 -20.69
C VAL A 217 -11.61 12.88 -21.80
N THR A 218 -11.28 13.60 -22.87
CA THR A 218 -10.45 13.07 -23.95
C THR A 218 -9.04 13.59 -23.77
N LEU A 219 -8.13 12.69 -23.42
CA LEU A 219 -6.71 13.00 -23.31
C LEU A 219 -6.10 13.09 -24.71
N PRO A 220 -5.43 14.20 -25.09
CA PRO A 220 -4.89 14.36 -26.42
C PRO A 220 -3.69 13.44 -26.70
N ASP A 221 -3.52 13.00 -27.95
CA ASP A 221 -2.46 12.07 -28.37
C ASP A 221 -1.04 12.59 -28.06
N GLY A 222 -0.85 13.90 -28.00
CA GLY A 222 0.43 14.53 -27.68
C GLY A 222 0.76 14.62 -26.20
N LEU A 223 -0.13 14.19 -25.30
CA LEU A 223 0.07 14.26 -23.85
C LEU A 223 1.12 13.26 -23.40
N THR A 224 2.13 13.72 -22.65
CA THR A 224 3.26 12.91 -22.20
C THR A 224 3.35 12.76 -20.69
N ALA A 225 2.69 13.65 -19.92
CA ALA A 225 2.75 13.65 -18.47
C ALA A 225 1.41 13.98 -17.81
N ILE A 226 1.05 13.20 -16.80
CA ILE A 226 -0.07 13.48 -15.87
C ILE A 226 0.44 13.36 -14.44
N GLY A 227 0.20 14.39 -13.63
CA GLY A 227 0.64 14.45 -12.25
C GLY A 227 -0.17 13.57 -11.29
N TYR A 228 0.35 13.46 -10.07
CA TYR A 228 -0.28 12.76 -8.95
C TYR A 228 -1.71 13.25 -8.73
N HIS A 229 -2.67 12.31 -8.57
CA HIS A 229 -4.08 12.61 -8.30
C HIS A 229 -4.75 13.59 -9.28
N ALA A 230 -4.29 13.67 -10.52
CA ALA A 230 -4.77 14.69 -11.47
C ALA A 230 -6.30 14.68 -11.66
N PHE A 231 -6.95 13.53 -11.60
CA PHE A 231 -8.41 13.34 -11.68
C PHE A 231 -8.98 12.65 -10.42
N PHE A 232 -8.32 12.82 -9.27
CA PHE A 232 -8.78 12.24 -7.99
C PHE A 232 -10.20 12.68 -7.64
N LYS A 233 -11.05 11.73 -7.24
CA LYS A 233 -12.48 11.98 -6.91
C LYS A 233 -13.30 12.63 -8.04
N CYS A 234 -12.98 12.36 -9.29
CA CYS A 234 -13.90 12.63 -10.39
C CYS A 234 -15.00 11.55 -10.40
N GLU A 235 -15.92 11.63 -9.45
CA GLU A 235 -16.87 10.55 -9.12
C GLU A 235 -17.77 10.12 -10.28
N LYS A 236 -18.10 11.04 -11.20
CA LYS A 236 -18.95 10.76 -12.36
C LYS A 236 -18.19 10.46 -13.65
N LEU A 237 -16.85 10.50 -13.61
CA LEU A 237 -16.04 10.15 -14.78
C LEU A 237 -16.22 8.67 -15.12
N ALA A 238 -16.79 8.39 -16.29
CA ALA A 238 -17.18 7.04 -16.68
C ALA A 238 -16.23 6.38 -17.68
N GLU A 239 -15.57 7.17 -18.52
CA GLU A 239 -14.73 6.69 -19.61
C GLU A 239 -13.46 7.52 -19.73
N VAL A 240 -12.34 6.83 -19.93
CA VAL A 240 -11.04 7.44 -20.25
C VAL A 240 -10.30 6.57 -21.24
N LYS A 241 -9.75 7.21 -22.27
CA LYS A 241 -8.82 6.60 -23.20
C LYS A 241 -7.43 7.18 -22.97
N ILE A 242 -6.47 6.30 -22.74
CA ILE A 242 -5.08 6.68 -22.49
C ILE A 242 -4.33 6.83 -23.82
N PRO A 243 -3.65 7.96 -24.09
CA PRO A 243 -2.80 8.10 -25.27
C PRO A 243 -1.50 7.32 -25.13
N SER A 244 -1.01 6.72 -26.21
CA SER A 244 0.20 5.88 -26.21
C SER A 244 1.47 6.61 -25.78
N GLY A 245 1.56 7.91 -26.05
CA GLY A 245 2.69 8.76 -25.68
C GLY A 245 2.80 9.11 -24.19
N LEU A 246 1.82 8.74 -23.37
CA LEU A 246 1.83 9.04 -21.93
C LEU A 246 2.86 8.18 -21.20
N THR A 247 3.99 8.79 -20.81
CA THR A 247 5.14 8.10 -20.20
C THR A 247 5.39 8.47 -18.75
N GLN A 248 4.95 9.65 -18.32
CA GLN A 248 5.08 10.13 -16.94
C GLN A 248 3.69 10.14 -16.28
N ILE A 249 3.46 9.20 -15.38
CA ILE A 249 2.16 9.00 -14.73
C ILE A 249 2.36 9.06 -13.22
N GLY A 250 1.70 10.03 -12.60
CA GLY A 250 1.65 10.15 -11.13
C GLY A 250 0.82 9.03 -10.48
N GLY A 251 1.05 8.77 -9.21
CA GLY A 251 0.22 7.82 -8.48
C GLY A 251 -1.23 8.29 -8.34
N GLY A 252 -2.19 7.36 -8.41
CA GLY A 252 -3.60 7.63 -8.14
C GLY A 252 -4.27 8.62 -9.08
N VAL A 253 -3.84 8.69 -10.35
CA VAL A 253 -4.39 9.65 -11.32
C VAL A 253 -5.91 9.63 -11.35
N PHE A 254 -6.53 8.45 -11.35
CA PHE A 254 -7.98 8.23 -11.35
C PHE A 254 -8.49 7.62 -10.04
N ALA A 255 -7.78 7.85 -8.92
CA ALA A 255 -8.21 7.34 -7.63
C ALA A 255 -9.58 7.93 -7.23
N ASP A 256 -10.40 7.09 -6.61
CA ASP A 256 -11.78 7.42 -6.18
C ASP A 256 -12.72 7.91 -7.31
N CYS A 257 -12.44 7.53 -8.56
CA CYS A 257 -13.36 7.70 -9.68
C CYS A 257 -14.40 6.56 -9.68
N GLY A 258 -15.43 6.67 -8.85
CA GLY A 258 -16.37 5.57 -8.58
C GLY A 258 -17.20 5.09 -9.78
N SER A 259 -17.37 5.92 -10.82
CA SER A 259 -18.09 5.56 -12.05
C SER A 259 -17.16 5.00 -13.15
N LEU A 260 -15.84 5.04 -12.97
CA LEU A 260 -14.87 4.59 -13.96
C LEU A 260 -14.69 3.06 -13.85
N GLU A 261 -15.47 2.31 -14.64
CA GLU A 261 -15.45 0.85 -14.60
C GLU A 261 -14.36 0.25 -15.51
N SER A 262 -13.82 1.02 -16.46
CA SER A 262 -12.72 0.60 -17.34
C SER A 262 -11.88 1.77 -17.80
N ILE A 263 -10.62 1.49 -18.16
CA ILE A 263 -9.69 2.44 -18.79
C ILE A 263 -9.21 1.80 -20.09
N GLU A 264 -9.36 2.50 -21.21
CA GLU A 264 -8.85 2.04 -22.50
C GLU A 264 -7.34 2.23 -22.55
N ILE A 265 -6.60 1.11 -22.44
CA ILE A 265 -5.13 1.09 -22.46
C ILE A 265 -4.62 0.98 -23.91
N PRO A 266 -3.57 1.74 -24.30
CA PRO A 266 -2.96 1.63 -25.61
C PRO A 266 -2.44 0.21 -25.90
N SER A 267 -2.69 -0.29 -27.10
CA SER A 267 -2.30 -1.64 -27.51
C SER A 267 -0.78 -1.87 -27.63
N ASP A 268 0.00 -0.79 -27.69
CA ASP A 268 1.47 -0.82 -27.73
C ASP A 268 2.14 -0.75 -26.34
N TRP A 269 1.35 -0.66 -25.27
CA TRP A 269 1.88 -0.71 -23.93
C TRP A 269 2.26 -2.13 -23.51
N THR A 270 3.36 -2.25 -22.80
CA THR A 270 3.87 -3.50 -22.20
C THR A 270 3.86 -3.48 -20.65
N SER A 271 3.38 -2.38 -20.07
CA SER A 271 3.18 -2.19 -18.63
C SER A 271 2.01 -1.23 -18.41
N LEU A 272 1.22 -1.45 -17.35
CA LEU A 272 0.10 -0.58 -16.97
C LEU A 272 0.54 0.73 -16.31
N ARG A 273 1.81 0.82 -15.89
CA ARG A 273 2.46 2.05 -15.40
C ARG A 273 1.79 2.68 -14.17
N GLY A 274 1.05 1.89 -13.38
CA GLY A 274 0.36 2.37 -12.18
C GLY A 274 -0.93 3.15 -12.43
N ILE A 275 -1.48 3.08 -13.64
CA ILE A 275 -2.67 3.86 -14.01
C ILE A 275 -3.93 3.48 -13.22
N TYR A 276 -3.99 2.24 -12.72
CA TYR A 276 -5.12 1.73 -11.93
C TYR A 276 -5.00 2.00 -10.42
N ASN A 277 -3.92 2.60 -9.96
CA ASN A 277 -3.72 2.90 -8.54
C ASN A 277 -4.89 3.70 -7.97
N GLY A 278 -5.57 3.14 -6.96
CA GLY A 278 -6.71 3.78 -6.30
C GLY A 278 -8.03 3.79 -7.10
N CYS A 279 -8.13 3.08 -8.22
CA CYS A 279 -9.33 3.06 -9.05
C CYS A 279 -10.46 2.27 -8.39
N THR A 280 -11.31 2.94 -7.60
CA THR A 280 -12.42 2.33 -6.86
C THR A 280 -13.61 1.92 -7.73
N GLY A 281 -13.72 2.44 -8.96
CA GLY A 281 -14.78 2.08 -9.91
C GLY A 281 -14.57 0.72 -10.59
N ILE A 282 -13.34 0.22 -10.64
CA ILE A 282 -12.98 -1.03 -11.32
C ILE A 282 -13.43 -2.23 -10.47
N LYS A 283 -14.29 -3.07 -11.05
CA LYS A 283 -14.83 -4.28 -10.38
C LYS A 283 -14.20 -5.56 -10.90
N GLU A 284 -13.87 -5.58 -12.17
CA GLU A 284 -13.24 -6.71 -12.86
C GLU A 284 -12.15 -6.21 -13.78
N MET A 285 -11.06 -6.95 -13.90
CA MET A 285 -9.94 -6.58 -14.75
C MET A 285 -9.39 -7.78 -15.49
N VAL A 286 -9.16 -7.62 -16.78
CA VAL A 286 -8.36 -8.54 -17.60
C VAL A 286 -7.11 -7.78 -18.01
N VAL A 287 -5.96 -8.17 -17.47
CA VAL A 287 -4.66 -7.59 -17.86
C VAL A 287 -4.31 -8.14 -19.24
N PRO A 288 -4.01 -7.26 -20.22
CA PRO A 288 -3.74 -7.68 -21.59
C PRO A 288 -2.51 -8.59 -21.73
N ASP A 289 -2.52 -9.46 -22.72
CA ASP A 289 -1.37 -10.28 -23.08
C ASP A 289 -0.14 -9.41 -23.43
N GLY A 290 1.06 -9.93 -23.13
CA GLY A 290 2.32 -9.23 -23.41
C GLY A 290 2.85 -8.37 -22.25
N PHE A 291 2.05 -8.10 -21.23
CA PHE A 291 2.56 -7.48 -20.01
C PHE A 291 3.42 -8.47 -19.23
N VAL A 292 4.58 -8.04 -18.72
CA VAL A 292 5.61 -8.92 -18.11
C VAL A 292 5.62 -8.82 -16.59
N GLU A 293 5.19 -7.69 -16.04
CA GLU A 293 5.15 -7.45 -14.59
C GLU A 293 4.00 -6.52 -14.21
N LEU A 294 3.51 -6.67 -12.99
CA LEU A 294 2.71 -5.66 -12.33
C LEU A 294 3.64 -4.79 -11.50
N VAL A 295 3.66 -3.49 -11.82
CA VAL A 295 4.51 -2.55 -11.10
C VAL A 295 4.05 -2.32 -9.66
N SER A 296 4.90 -1.68 -8.85
CA SER A 296 4.56 -1.34 -7.47
C SER A 296 3.25 -0.54 -7.40
N GLY A 297 2.29 -1.04 -6.62
CA GLY A 297 1.02 -0.39 -6.36
C GLY A 297 0.07 -0.31 -7.56
N GLU A 298 0.21 -1.17 -8.58
CA GLU A 298 -0.61 -1.12 -9.81
C GLU A 298 -2.11 -1.06 -9.55
N PHE A 299 -2.62 -1.94 -8.71
CA PHE A 299 -4.03 -1.99 -8.28
C PHE A 299 -4.20 -1.63 -6.79
N TYR A 300 -3.20 -0.97 -6.18
CA TYR A 300 -3.30 -0.58 -4.78
C TYR A 300 -4.53 0.28 -4.54
N GLY A 301 -5.36 -0.09 -3.57
CA GLY A 301 -6.57 0.66 -3.23
C GLY A 301 -7.75 0.49 -4.21
N CYS A 302 -7.70 -0.47 -5.14
CA CYS A 302 -8.87 -0.85 -5.96
C CYS A 302 -9.87 -1.61 -5.11
N THR A 303 -10.54 -0.91 -4.19
CA THR A 303 -11.35 -1.50 -3.11
C THR A 303 -12.56 -2.29 -3.60
N ASN A 304 -13.06 -2.04 -4.81
CA ASN A 304 -14.20 -2.75 -5.40
C ASN A 304 -13.78 -3.83 -6.42
N LEU A 305 -12.47 -4.03 -6.64
CA LEU A 305 -11.97 -5.06 -7.55
C LEU A 305 -12.25 -6.45 -6.96
N LYS A 306 -13.16 -7.20 -7.61
CA LYS A 306 -13.59 -8.54 -7.18
C LYS A 306 -12.78 -9.65 -7.84
N SER A 307 -12.43 -9.46 -9.10
CA SER A 307 -11.70 -10.44 -9.88
C SER A 307 -10.68 -9.80 -10.81
N VAL A 308 -9.56 -10.49 -11.01
CA VAL A 308 -8.52 -10.10 -11.94
C VAL A 308 -8.03 -11.34 -12.69
N VAL A 309 -7.90 -11.21 -14.01
CA VAL A 309 -7.29 -12.25 -14.85
C VAL A 309 -5.93 -11.73 -15.30
N LEU A 310 -4.89 -12.49 -14.96
CA LEU A 310 -3.50 -12.17 -15.31
C LEU A 310 -3.07 -13.02 -16.52
N PRO A 311 -2.33 -12.45 -17.49
CA PRO A 311 -1.81 -13.22 -18.63
C PRO A 311 -0.60 -14.07 -18.25
N ASP A 312 -0.34 -15.14 -19.01
CA ASP A 312 0.82 -16.03 -18.80
C ASP A 312 2.18 -15.34 -19.02
N SER A 313 2.17 -14.16 -19.63
CA SER A 313 3.37 -13.34 -19.82
C SER A 313 3.93 -12.72 -18.54
N ILE A 314 3.11 -12.59 -17.48
CA ILE A 314 3.53 -12.02 -16.20
C ILE A 314 4.60 -12.89 -15.55
N LYS A 315 5.70 -12.27 -15.06
CA LYS A 315 6.82 -12.93 -14.38
C LYS A 315 6.97 -12.53 -12.93
N ALA A 316 6.39 -11.40 -12.52
CA ALA A 316 6.48 -10.89 -11.16
C ALA A 316 5.24 -10.11 -10.75
N ILE A 317 4.85 -10.24 -9.50
CA ILE A 317 3.87 -9.39 -8.83
C ILE A 317 4.65 -8.41 -7.97
N GLY A 318 4.55 -7.12 -8.28
CA GLY A 318 5.30 -6.06 -7.61
C GLY A 318 4.86 -5.76 -6.19
N LYS A 319 5.66 -4.97 -5.48
CA LYS A 319 5.34 -4.46 -4.14
C LYS A 319 3.97 -3.77 -4.14
N LYS A 320 3.09 -4.13 -3.18
CA LYS A 320 1.74 -3.55 -3.03
C LYS A 320 0.85 -3.63 -4.27
N ALA A 321 1.13 -4.52 -5.23
CA ALA A 321 0.42 -4.55 -6.52
C ALA A 321 -1.10 -4.67 -6.35
N PHE A 322 -1.59 -5.44 -5.40
CA PHE A 322 -3.01 -5.59 -5.03
C PHE A 322 -3.31 -5.15 -3.59
N GLY A 323 -2.41 -4.40 -2.95
CA GLY A 323 -2.62 -3.94 -1.58
C GLY A 323 -3.96 -3.20 -1.45
N CYS A 324 -4.69 -3.45 -0.37
CA CYS A 324 -6.01 -2.85 -0.09
C CYS A 324 -7.10 -3.15 -1.14
N CYS A 325 -6.97 -4.20 -1.97
CA CYS A 325 -8.05 -4.70 -2.81
C CYS A 325 -9.06 -5.47 -1.94
N SER A 326 -9.82 -4.75 -1.13
CA SER A 326 -10.65 -5.31 -0.06
C SER A 326 -11.81 -6.19 -0.54
N SER A 327 -12.21 -6.10 -1.81
CA SER A 327 -13.26 -6.94 -2.41
C SER A 327 -12.73 -8.11 -3.25
N LEU A 328 -11.40 -8.26 -3.39
CA LEU A 328 -10.82 -9.36 -4.16
C LEU A 328 -11.08 -10.70 -3.45
N GLU A 329 -11.83 -11.59 -4.10
CA GLU A 329 -12.30 -12.84 -3.50
C GLU A 329 -11.33 -14.01 -3.73
N SER A 330 -10.74 -14.07 -4.92
CA SER A 330 -9.72 -15.06 -5.28
C SER A 330 -8.81 -14.54 -6.39
N ILE A 331 -7.63 -15.16 -6.53
CA ILE A 331 -6.73 -14.86 -7.63
C ILE A 331 -5.94 -16.09 -8.05
N ILE A 332 -5.77 -16.24 -9.37
CA ILE A 332 -4.90 -17.25 -9.97
C ILE A 332 -3.65 -16.55 -10.46
N ILE A 333 -2.52 -16.88 -9.86
CA ILE A 333 -1.21 -16.41 -10.30
C ILE A 333 -0.74 -17.34 -11.43
N PRO A 334 -0.49 -16.81 -12.64
CA PRO A 334 -0.20 -17.65 -13.82
C PRO A 334 1.14 -18.34 -13.75
N GLU A 335 1.29 -19.44 -14.50
CA GLU A 335 2.55 -20.13 -14.68
C GLU A 335 3.61 -19.20 -15.28
N GLY A 336 4.83 -19.28 -14.76
CA GLY A 336 5.92 -18.38 -15.12
C GLY A 336 6.13 -17.21 -14.17
N VAL A 337 5.19 -16.89 -13.28
CA VAL A 337 5.43 -15.96 -12.17
C VAL A 337 6.38 -16.60 -11.17
N MET A 338 7.48 -15.90 -10.88
CA MET A 338 8.53 -16.38 -10.00
C MET A 338 8.58 -15.65 -8.66
N THR A 339 8.02 -14.45 -8.58
CA THR A 339 8.13 -13.61 -7.38
C THR A 339 6.82 -12.95 -6.99
N ILE A 340 6.55 -12.92 -5.69
CA ILE A 340 5.49 -12.14 -5.06
C ILE A 340 6.15 -11.15 -4.09
N GLY A 341 5.97 -9.86 -4.36
CA GLY A 341 6.62 -8.76 -3.65
C GLY A 341 6.01 -8.42 -2.30
N GLU A 342 6.71 -7.55 -1.59
CA GLU A 342 6.33 -7.03 -0.28
C GLU A 342 4.93 -6.37 -0.29
N TYR A 343 4.07 -6.74 0.67
CA TYR A 343 2.70 -6.22 0.80
C TYR A 343 1.83 -6.35 -0.46
N SER A 344 2.15 -7.25 -1.38
CA SER A 344 1.46 -7.33 -2.70
C SER A 344 -0.04 -7.61 -2.58
N PHE A 345 -0.49 -8.28 -1.53
CA PHE A 345 -1.90 -8.53 -1.20
C PHE A 345 -2.28 -8.00 0.19
N GLU A 346 -1.54 -7.02 0.74
CA GLU A 346 -1.82 -6.42 2.04
C GLU A 346 -3.29 -6.00 2.14
N ALA A 347 -3.96 -6.36 3.25
CA ALA A 347 -5.34 -5.98 3.54
C ALA A 347 -6.36 -6.36 2.44
N CYS A 348 -6.13 -7.44 1.70
CA CYS A 348 -7.14 -8.07 0.86
C CYS A 348 -8.10 -8.88 1.75
N ILE A 349 -8.97 -8.19 2.48
CA ILE A 349 -9.79 -8.75 3.57
C ILE A 349 -10.87 -9.74 3.12
N SER A 350 -11.22 -9.77 1.83
CA SER A 350 -12.17 -10.72 1.24
C SER A 350 -11.51 -11.88 0.51
N LEU A 351 -10.17 -11.88 0.41
CA LEU A 351 -9.44 -12.93 -0.30
C LEU A 351 -9.51 -14.23 0.50
N THR A 352 -10.22 -15.24 -0.05
CA THR A 352 -10.41 -16.54 0.59
C THR A 352 -9.48 -17.62 0.06
N GLU A 353 -9.04 -17.48 -1.18
CA GLU A 353 -8.14 -18.44 -1.82
C GLU A 353 -7.18 -17.78 -2.81
N ILE A 354 -5.97 -18.33 -2.91
CA ILE A 354 -4.96 -17.93 -3.88
C ILE A 354 -4.32 -19.18 -4.51
N TYR A 355 -4.15 -19.14 -5.84
CA TYR A 355 -3.50 -20.20 -6.61
C TYR A 355 -2.11 -19.74 -7.04
N LEU A 356 -1.07 -20.42 -6.57
CA LEU A 356 0.34 -20.15 -6.85
C LEU A 356 0.90 -21.16 -7.85
N PRO A 357 1.65 -20.71 -8.87
CA PRO A 357 2.23 -21.59 -9.86
C PRO A 357 3.44 -22.36 -9.33
N LYS A 358 3.74 -23.51 -9.92
CA LYS A 358 4.95 -24.29 -9.61
C LYS A 358 6.25 -23.58 -9.94
N SER A 359 6.19 -22.53 -10.80
CA SER A 359 7.35 -21.66 -11.13
C SER A 359 7.77 -20.72 -9.99
N MET A 360 6.98 -20.61 -8.92
CA MET A 360 7.25 -19.71 -7.78
C MET A 360 8.64 -19.97 -7.19
N LYS A 361 9.41 -18.90 -6.96
CA LYS A 361 10.75 -18.92 -6.36
C LYS A 361 10.84 -18.15 -5.06
N THR A 362 10.20 -16.98 -5.01
CA THR A 362 10.26 -16.11 -3.82
C THR A 362 8.89 -15.52 -3.48
N ILE A 363 8.57 -15.54 -2.19
CA ILE A 363 7.39 -14.90 -1.62
C ILE A 363 7.87 -14.01 -0.47
N ASP A 364 7.50 -12.74 -0.49
CA ASP A 364 7.78 -11.86 0.65
C ASP A 364 6.93 -12.25 1.85
N VAL A 365 7.53 -12.27 3.04
CA VAL A 365 6.87 -12.71 4.29
C VAL A 365 5.66 -11.83 4.66
N CYS A 366 5.63 -10.56 4.24
CA CYS A 366 4.53 -9.63 4.47
C CYS A 366 3.54 -9.55 3.31
N SER A 367 3.71 -10.39 2.27
CA SER A 367 2.90 -10.30 1.03
C SER A 367 1.40 -10.39 1.25
N MET A 368 0.94 -11.14 2.24
CA MET A 368 -0.47 -11.41 2.55
C MET A 368 -0.88 -10.90 3.95
N ASN A 369 -0.15 -9.92 4.47
CA ASN A 369 -0.47 -9.28 5.75
C ASN A 369 -1.86 -8.64 5.71
N GLY A 370 -2.70 -8.92 6.71
CA GLY A 370 -4.08 -8.41 6.76
C GLY A 370 -5.08 -9.16 5.86
N CYS A 371 -4.70 -10.29 5.23
CA CYS A 371 -5.63 -11.18 4.52
C CYS A 371 -6.36 -12.10 5.51
N GLU A 372 -7.19 -11.53 6.37
CA GLU A 372 -7.82 -12.25 7.50
C GLU A 372 -8.80 -13.34 7.07
N ALA A 373 -9.35 -13.26 5.85
CA ALA A 373 -10.26 -14.26 5.28
C ALA A 373 -9.56 -15.37 4.49
N LEU A 374 -8.24 -15.33 4.33
CA LEU A 374 -7.53 -16.30 3.50
C LEU A 374 -7.52 -17.67 4.18
N GLU A 375 -8.28 -18.60 3.60
CA GLU A 375 -8.43 -19.98 4.11
C GLU A 375 -7.50 -20.96 3.39
N SER A 376 -7.24 -20.75 2.10
CA SER A 376 -6.57 -21.73 1.26
C SER A 376 -5.52 -21.10 0.34
N ILE A 377 -4.34 -21.71 0.33
CA ILE A 377 -3.26 -21.44 -0.63
C ILE A 377 -3.04 -22.73 -1.43
N TYR A 378 -3.29 -22.68 -2.74
CA TYR A 378 -3.07 -23.80 -3.65
C TYR A 378 -1.76 -23.61 -4.40
N TYR A 379 -0.80 -24.52 -4.23
CA TYR A 379 0.48 -24.50 -4.95
C TYR A 379 0.47 -25.56 -6.07
N GLY A 380 0.80 -25.15 -7.29
CA GLY A 380 0.78 -26.00 -8.48
C GLY A 380 1.80 -27.14 -8.52
N GLY A 381 2.79 -27.11 -7.65
CA GLY A 381 3.82 -28.13 -7.48
C GLY A 381 3.55 -29.08 -6.32
N SER A 382 4.56 -29.94 -6.04
CA SER A 382 4.55 -30.86 -4.90
C SER A 382 5.08 -30.23 -3.62
N LEU A 383 4.85 -30.89 -2.49
CA LEU A 383 5.40 -30.51 -1.19
C LEU A 383 6.93 -30.31 -1.23
N ARG A 384 7.63 -31.22 -1.90
CA ARG A 384 9.11 -31.11 -2.06
C ARG A 384 9.50 -29.85 -2.85
N GLN A 385 8.81 -29.58 -3.96
CA GLN A 385 9.10 -28.40 -4.78
C GLN A 385 8.85 -27.11 -4.00
N TRP A 386 7.82 -27.05 -3.16
CA TRP A 386 7.58 -25.93 -2.25
C TRP A 386 8.71 -25.77 -1.25
N LYS A 387 9.02 -26.82 -0.51
CA LYS A 387 10.04 -26.79 0.56
C LYS A 387 11.44 -26.43 0.05
N GLU A 388 11.85 -26.98 -1.08
CA GLU A 388 13.21 -26.85 -1.61
C GLU A 388 13.34 -25.71 -2.63
N GLY A 389 12.24 -25.30 -3.25
CA GLY A 389 12.21 -24.37 -4.38
C GLY A 389 11.65 -22.98 -4.08
N VAL A 390 10.87 -22.80 -3.01
CA VAL A 390 10.28 -21.51 -2.66
C VAL A 390 11.00 -20.91 -1.45
N ALA A 391 11.61 -19.74 -1.64
CA ALA A 391 12.24 -18.98 -0.57
C ALA A 391 11.34 -17.84 -0.07
N PHE A 392 11.33 -17.63 1.24
CA PHE A 392 10.66 -16.50 1.85
C PHE A 392 11.66 -15.36 2.03
N THR A 393 11.27 -14.14 1.63
CA THR A 393 12.11 -12.95 1.64
C THR A 393 11.51 -11.87 2.54
N GLY A 394 12.29 -10.83 2.86
CA GLY A 394 11.83 -9.73 3.69
C GLY A 394 11.94 -10.00 5.19
N GLU A 395 11.49 -9.06 5.98
CA GLU A 395 11.48 -9.10 7.45
C GLU A 395 10.11 -8.65 7.96
N TYR A 396 9.66 -9.27 9.04
CA TYR A 396 8.42 -8.82 9.69
C TYR A 396 8.65 -7.46 10.39
N PRO A 397 7.73 -6.51 10.23
CA PRO A 397 7.81 -5.23 10.94
C PRO A 397 7.65 -5.42 12.44
N SER A 398 8.06 -4.43 13.23
CA SER A 398 8.01 -4.50 14.71
C SER A 398 6.59 -4.58 15.30
N ASP A 399 5.59 -4.15 14.53
CA ASP A 399 4.17 -4.17 14.86
C ASP A 399 3.40 -5.31 14.15
N TYR A 400 4.13 -6.31 13.64
CA TYR A 400 3.54 -7.44 12.93
C TYR A 400 2.61 -8.25 13.82
N ASP A 401 1.40 -8.51 13.31
CA ASP A 401 0.39 -9.34 13.94
C ASP A 401 0.16 -10.62 13.12
N SER A 402 0.74 -11.72 13.56
CA SER A 402 0.62 -13.02 12.88
C SER A 402 -0.81 -13.54 12.80
N ALA A 403 -1.71 -13.12 13.69
CA ALA A 403 -3.11 -13.54 13.67
C ALA A 403 -3.87 -13.00 12.45
N LYS A 404 -3.35 -11.95 11.81
CA LYS A 404 -3.94 -11.31 10.62
C LYS A 404 -3.25 -11.67 9.31
N ASP A 405 -2.20 -12.48 9.37
CA ASP A 405 -1.42 -12.83 8.18
C ASP A 405 -1.98 -14.07 7.50
N GLY A 406 -2.51 -13.90 6.29
CA GLY A 406 -3.03 -14.99 5.49
C GLY A 406 -1.97 -16.03 5.10
N LEU A 407 -0.73 -15.60 4.86
CA LEU A 407 0.35 -16.52 4.51
C LEU A 407 0.67 -17.51 5.64
N VAL A 408 0.53 -17.07 6.89
CA VAL A 408 0.79 -17.88 8.08
C VAL A 408 -0.41 -18.75 8.46
N ASN A 409 -1.63 -18.24 8.29
CA ASN A 409 -2.84 -18.87 8.82
C ASN A 409 -3.60 -19.74 7.84
N ALA A 410 -3.40 -19.57 6.51
CA ALA A 410 -4.10 -20.34 5.50
C ALA A 410 -3.60 -21.78 5.42
N GLN A 411 -4.52 -22.69 5.06
CA GLN A 411 -4.16 -24.07 4.75
C GLN A 411 -3.47 -24.15 3.37
N LEU A 412 -2.29 -24.75 3.34
CA LEU A 412 -1.53 -24.96 2.11
C LEU A 412 -1.88 -26.32 1.48
N TYR A 413 -2.24 -26.30 0.18
CA TYR A 413 -2.54 -27.48 -0.63
C TYR A 413 -1.56 -27.61 -1.78
N PHE A 414 -1.13 -28.85 -2.06
CA PHE A 414 -0.24 -29.16 -3.16
C PHE A 414 -1.04 -29.83 -4.30
N LEU A 415 -1.11 -29.18 -5.45
CA LEU A 415 -1.89 -29.68 -6.60
C LEU A 415 -1.16 -30.84 -7.31
N ASP A 416 0.16 -30.89 -7.23
CA ASP A 416 0.94 -32.10 -7.52
C ASP A 416 1.02 -32.91 -6.22
N GLY A 417 0.16 -33.90 -6.10
CA GLY A 417 0.03 -34.77 -4.92
C GLY A 417 1.15 -35.79 -4.74
N SER A 418 2.30 -35.61 -5.42
CA SER A 418 3.44 -36.52 -5.25
C SER A 418 4.07 -36.37 -3.88
N ASP A 419 4.30 -37.52 -3.21
CA ASP A 419 4.94 -37.58 -1.91
C ASP A 419 6.40 -37.11 -1.96
N PRO A 420 6.90 -36.50 -0.86
CA PRO A 420 8.29 -36.08 -0.79
C PRO A 420 9.27 -37.28 -0.80
N PHE A 421 8.80 -38.46 -0.41
CA PHE A 421 9.57 -39.70 -0.38
C PHE A 421 8.76 -40.86 -0.96
N THR A 422 9.41 -41.79 -1.62
CA THR A 422 8.78 -42.93 -2.31
C THR A 422 8.43 -44.10 -1.38
N ASP A 423 8.86 -44.05 -0.12
CA ASP A 423 8.78 -45.14 0.86
C ASP A 423 7.90 -44.80 2.10
N ILE A 424 7.05 -43.77 2.00
CA ILE A 424 6.20 -43.32 3.11
C ILE A 424 4.70 -43.60 2.91
N ASP A 425 4.31 -44.40 1.94
CA ASP A 425 2.94 -44.83 1.74
C ASP A 425 2.51 -45.78 2.87
N ILE A 426 2.37 -45.23 4.08
CA ILE A 426 2.04 -45.93 5.32
C ILE A 426 1.02 -45.06 6.10
N ASP A 427 -0.23 -45.49 6.09
CA ASP A 427 -1.39 -44.74 6.60
C ASP A 427 -1.21 -44.06 7.97
N TRP A 428 -0.54 -44.72 8.92
CA TRP A 428 -0.47 -44.22 10.30
C TRP A 428 0.58 -43.13 10.54
N CYS A 429 1.49 -42.88 9.60
CA CYS A 429 2.58 -41.91 9.77
C CYS A 429 2.84 -41.03 8.54
N HIS A 430 2.12 -41.23 7.45
CA HIS A 430 2.30 -40.51 6.19
C HIS A 430 2.24 -38.98 6.39
N ASP A 431 1.12 -38.49 6.95
CA ASP A 431 0.88 -37.06 7.08
C ASP A 431 1.86 -36.41 8.05
N GLU A 432 2.18 -37.08 9.16
CA GLU A 432 3.15 -36.59 10.14
C GLU A 432 4.57 -36.52 9.58
N ILE A 433 4.99 -37.48 8.72
CA ILE A 433 6.30 -37.42 8.04
C ILE A 433 6.32 -36.26 7.06
N CYS A 434 5.27 -36.07 6.26
CA CYS A 434 5.15 -34.96 5.32
C CYS A 434 5.19 -33.61 6.06
N LEU A 435 4.46 -33.46 7.15
CA LEU A 435 4.44 -32.23 7.97
C LEU A 435 5.78 -32.00 8.65
N ALA A 436 6.38 -33.01 9.26
CA ALA A 436 7.71 -32.90 9.89
C ALA A 436 8.81 -32.53 8.88
N TYR A 437 8.69 -33.03 7.67
CA TYR A 437 9.59 -32.66 6.55
C TYR A 437 9.37 -31.21 6.13
N MET A 438 8.11 -30.77 5.98
CA MET A 438 7.77 -29.38 5.65
C MET A 438 8.32 -28.39 6.70
N LEU A 439 8.22 -28.75 7.98
CA LEU A 439 8.72 -27.92 9.09
C LEU A 439 10.25 -28.02 9.31
N ASN A 440 10.99 -28.70 8.45
CA ASN A 440 12.42 -28.90 8.56
C ASN A 440 12.89 -29.68 9.83
N ILE A 441 11.98 -30.41 10.48
CA ILE A 441 12.29 -31.21 11.67
C ILE A 441 12.98 -32.52 11.27
N VAL A 442 12.52 -33.13 10.17
CA VAL A 442 13.10 -34.36 9.61
C VAL A 442 13.58 -34.16 8.17
N ASN A 443 14.55 -34.95 7.75
CA ASN A 443 15.01 -35.05 6.37
C ASN A 443 14.95 -36.52 5.92
N GLY A 444 15.04 -36.75 4.59
CA GLY A 444 15.21 -38.09 4.05
C GLY A 444 16.55 -38.70 4.41
N THR A 445 16.69 -40.01 4.25
CA THR A 445 17.95 -40.72 4.25
C THR A 445 18.67 -40.63 2.89
N SER A 446 17.89 -40.31 1.85
CA SER A 446 18.35 -39.92 0.52
C SER A 446 17.42 -38.84 -0.04
N GLU A 447 17.65 -38.43 -1.29
CA GLU A 447 16.74 -37.51 -1.99
C GLU A 447 15.33 -38.07 -2.17
N THR A 448 15.17 -39.37 -2.22
CA THR A 448 13.89 -40.03 -2.54
C THR A 448 13.36 -40.95 -1.46
N THR A 449 14.11 -41.21 -0.39
CA THR A 449 13.72 -42.13 0.67
C THR A 449 13.78 -41.51 2.06
N PHE A 450 12.83 -41.86 2.91
CA PHE A 450 12.77 -41.48 4.32
C PHE A 450 13.29 -42.58 5.24
N SER A 451 13.19 -43.83 4.82
CA SER A 451 13.51 -45.04 5.59
C SER A 451 12.71 -45.12 6.89
N PRO A 452 11.37 -45.18 6.84
CA PRO A 452 10.47 -45.06 8.02
C PRO A 452 10.71 -46.14 9.09
N ASN A 453 11.14 -47.33 8.68
CA ASN A 453 11.34 -48.49 9.55
C ASN A 453 12.75 -48.57 10.14
N ASP A 454 13.69 -47.74 9.69
CA ASP A 454 15.02 -47.69 10.25
C ASP A 454 15.02 -47.14 11.67
N SER A 455 15.88 -47.67 12.52
CA SER A 455 16.02 -47.16 13.90
C SER A 455 16.67 -45.77 13.88
N VAL A 456 16.17 -44.88 14.73
CA VAL A 456 16.75 -43.55 14.93
C VAL A 456 17.83 -43.60 16.01
N THR A 457 18.94 -42.88 15.79
CA THR A 457 19.99 -42.77 16.79
C THR A 457 19.72 -41.65 17.83
N ARG A 458 20.42 -41.71 18.96
CA ARG A 458 20.27 -40.68 20.01
C ARG A 458 20.58 -39.27 19.52
N GLU A 459 21.68 -39.10 18.76
CA GLU A 459 22.00 -37.77 18.18
C GLU A 459 21.01 -37.30 17.12
N GLN A 460 20.43 -38.20 16.32
CA GLN A 460 19.38 -37.89 15.36
C GLN A 460 18.12 -37.41 16.07
N TYR A 461 17.70 -38.10 17.12
CA TYR A 461 16.50 -37.73 17.87
C TYR A 461 16.64 -36.35 18.55
N LEU A 462 17.79 -36.08 19.18
CA LEU A 462 18.07 -34.76 19.74
C LEU A 462 18.11 -33.66 18.66
N THR A 463 18.63 -33.96 17.48
CA THR A 463 18.62 -33.01 16.37
C THR A 463 17.20 -32.67 15.92
N MET A 464 16.27 -33.63 15.94
CA MET A 464 14.85 -33.38 15.67
C MET A 464 14.23 -32.46 16.72
N LEU A 465 14.43 -32.72 18.00
CA LEU A 465 13.96 -31.85 19.09
C LEU A 465 14.53 -30.44 19.01
N TRP A 466 15.82 -30.31 18.70
CA TRP A 466 16.50 -29.02 18.55
C TRP A 466 15.94 -28.20 17.37
N ARG A 467 15.61 -28.87 16.26
CA ARG A 467 14.98 -28.24 15.09
C ARG A 467 13.55 -27.75 15.40
N MET A 468 12.81 -28.41 16.28
CA MET A 468 11.47 -27.96 16.70
C MET A 468 11.47 -26.58 17.38
N VAL A 469 12.58 -26.18 17.98
CA VAL A 469 12.76 -24.87 18.62
C VAL A 469 13.65 -23.93 17.80
N ALA A 470 13.57 -24.03 16.48
CA ALA A 470 14.30 -23.19 15.52
C ALA A 470 15.83 -23.24 15.67
N SER A 471 16.37 -24.37 16.09
CA SER A 471 17.82 -24.63 16.10
C SER A 471 18.65 -23.58 16.87
N PRO A 472 18.37 -23.31 18.15
CA PRO A 472 19.05 -22.26 18.89
C PRO A 472 20.57 -22.49 18.92
N MET A 473 21.33 -21.42 18.75
CA MET A 473 22.80 -21.48 18.78
C MET A 473 23.30 -21.93 20.15
N SER A 474 24.22 -22.88 20.17
CA SER A 474 24.96 -23.30 21.36
C SER A 474 26.41 -23.57 20.99
N GLN A 475 27.33 -22.89 21.68
CA GLN A 475 28.77 -23.04 21.53
C GLN A 475 29.43 -23.70 22.75
N ASP A 476 28.59 -24.30 23.64
CA ASP A 476 29.09 -24.94 24.84
C ASP A 476 29.99 -26.16 24.49
N GLU A 477 31.09 -26.28 25.17
CA GLU A 477 31.99 -27.45 25.01
C GLU A 477 31.31 -28.69 25.60
N LEU A 478 31.40 -29.79 24.84
CA LEU A 478 30.89 -31.09 25.26
C LEU A 478 31.95 -31.85 26.02
N SER A 479 31.65 -32.25 27.24
CA SER A 479 32.55 -32.93 28.17
C SER A 479 32.42 -34.45 28.22
N PHE A 480 31.63 -35.06 27.35
CA PHE A 480 31.51 -36.53 27.29
C PHE A 480 32.79 -37.19 26.82
N ALA A 481 33.10 -38.35 27.37
CA ALA A 481 34.28 -39.13 26.99
C ALA A 481 34.29 -39.51 25.47
N ASP A 482 33.12 -39.60 24.87
CA ASP A 482 32.91 -39.92 23.46
C ASP A 482 32.45 -38.73 22.61
N SER A 483 32.65 -37.48 23.06
CA SER A 483 32.27 -36.25 22.33
C SER A 483 32.81 -36.20 20.90
N ALA A 484 34.00 -36.77 20.66
CA ALA A 484 34.61 -36.84 19.33
C ALA A 484 33.81 -37.69 18.33
N LYS A 485 32.94 -38.58 18.80
CA LYS A 485 32.06 -39.44 17.98
C LYS A 485 30.76 -38.77 17.58
N ILE A 486 30.45 -37.61 18.13
CA ILE A 486 29.25 -36.86 17.79
C ILE A 486 29.39 -36.27 16.38
N SER A 487 28.45 -36.56 15.51
CA SER A 487 28.46 -36.06 14.14
C SER A 487 28.42 -34.53 14.10
N ALA A 488 29.09 -33.93 13.12
CA ALA A 488 29.21 -32.47 12.98
C ALA A 488 27.82 -31.78 13.00
N TYR A 489 26.83 -32.36 12.33
CA TYR A 489 25.48 -31.83 12.26
C TYR A 489 24.73 -31.84 13.60
N ALA A 490 25.11 -32.73 14.53
CA ALA A 490 24.43 -32.92 15.81
C ALA A 490 25.12 -32.19 16.97
N LYS A 491 26.35 -31.68 16.82
CA LYS A 491 27.09 -31.04 17.93
C LYS A 491 26.35 -29.93 18.61
N ALA A 492 25.74 -28.99 17.85
CA ALA A 492 24.98 -27.87 18.41
C ALA A 492 23.71 -28.36 19.14
N ALA A 493 23.02 -29.37 18.59
CA ALA A 493 21.83 -29.95 19.18
C ALA A 493 22.15 -30.67 20.52
N VAL A 494 23.25 -31.42 20.56
CA VAL A 494 23.69 -32.12 21.79
C VAL A 494 24.13 -31.11 22.86
N ALA A 495 24.90 -30.08 22.50
CA ALA A 495 25.31 -29.01 23.41
C ALA A 495 24.09 -28.27 23.99
N TRP A 496 23.13 -27.91 23.15
CA TRP A 496 21.84 -27.32 23.57
C TRP A 496 21.09 -28.26 24.54
N ALA A 497 20.98 -29.54 24.24
CA ALA A 497 20.26 -30.52 25.04
C ALA A 497 20.91 -30.76 26.41
N VAL A 498 22.24 -30.69 26.50
CA VAL A 498 22.98 -30.75 27.78
C VAL A 498 22.70 -29.50 28.61
N ARG A 499 22.81 -28.31 28.01
CA ARG A 499 22.55 -27.04 28.70
C ARG A 499 21.13 -26.93 29.25
N THR A 500 20.16 -27.40 28.50
CA THR A 500 18.74 -27.36 28.88
C THR A 500 18.33 -28.51 29.78
N GLY A 501 19.23 -29.45 30.10
CA GLY A 501 18.96 -30.58 30.95
C GLY A 501 18.17 -31.73 30.33
N ILE A 502 17.94 -31.68 29.00
CA ILE A 502 17.27 -32.75 28.24
C ILE A 502 18.10 -34.02 28.29
N VAL A 503 19.42 -33.89 28.21
CA VAL A 503 20.39 -34.98 28.23
C VAL A 503 21.40 -34.79 29.38
N LYS A 504 21.69 -35.88 30.11
CA LYS A 504 22.68 -35.92 31.20
C LYS A 504 23.84 -36.86 30.93
N GLY A 505 23.77 -37.67 29.88
CA GLY A 505 24.73 -38.75 29.61
C GLY A 505 24.50 -39.99 30.44
N TYR A 506 25.38 -40.97 30.27
CA TYR A 506 25.40 -42.22 31.05
C TYR A 506 26.36 -42.14 32.25
N PRO A 507 26.26 -43.07 33.22
CA PRO A 507 27.14 -43.07 34.40
C PRO A 507 28.63 -43.13 34.09
N ASP A 508 29.03 -43.66 32.95
CA ASP A 508 30.40 -43.74 32.44
C ASP A 508 30.88 -42.47 31.72
N ASN A 509 30.12 -41.38 31.84
CA ASN A 509 30.33 -40.10 31.18
C ASN A 509 30.35 -40.17 29.63
N THR A 510 29.58 -41.09 29.04
CA THR A 510 29.40 -41.17 27.59
C THR A 510 28.02 -40.63 27.17
N PHE A 511 27.92 -40.13 25.96
CA PHE A 511 26.66 -39.73 25.31
C PHE A 511 26.08 -40.83 24.41
N ARG A 512 26.94 -41.61 23.78
CA ARG A 512 26.63 -42.70 22.86
C ARG A 512 25.85 -42.23 21.61
N PRO A 513 26.37 -41.30 20.83
CA PRO A 513 25.64 -40.61 19.75
C PRO A 513 25.03 -41.57 18.72
N GLY A 514 25.78 -42.54 18.28
CA GLY A 514 25.37 -43.53 17.27
C GLY A 514 24.51 -44.70 17.79
N SER A 515 24.26 -44.78 19.10
CA SER A 515 23.39 -45.83 19.66
C SER A 515 21.92 -45.61 19.25
N LYS A 516 21.26 -46.69 18.86
CA LYS A 516 19.82 -46.66 18.60
C LYS A 516 19.10 -46.26 19.89
N ILE A 517 18.21 -45.26 19.81
CA ILE A 517 17.45 -44.77 20.96
C ILE A 517 16.35 -45.78 21.30
N SER A 518 16.22 -46.10 22.58
CA SER A 518 15.10 -46.91 23.07
C SER A 518 13.83 -46.06 23.22
N ARG A 519 12.68 -46.71 23.23
CA ARG A 519 11.40 -46.06 23.43
C ARG A 519 11.34 -45.34 24.80
N ALA A 520 11.95 -45.93 25.86
CA ALA A 520 12.07 -45.30 27.16
C ALA A 520 12.94 -44.04 27.15
N GLU A 521 14.09 -44.08 26.46
CA GLU A 521 14.95 -42.91 26.30
C GLU A 521 14.27 -41.80 25.49
N MET A 522 13.55 -42.17 24.44
CA MET A 522 12.78 -41.23 23.63
C MET A 522 11.71 -40.53 24.46
N ALA A 523 10.92 -41.28 25.22
CA ALA A 523 9.92 -40.73 26.13
C ALA A 523 10.55 -39.78 27.16
N THR A 524 11.70 -40.16 27.75
CA THR A 524 12.42 -39.36 28.73
C THR A 524 12.96 -38.06 28.15
N MET A 525 13.53 -38.09 26.95
CA MET A 525 14.04 -36.90 26.29
C MET A 525 12.91 -35.95 25.91
N THR A 526 11.79 -36.46 25.37
CA THR A 526 10.60 -35.66 25.02
C THR A 526 9.98 -35.02 26.28
N TYR A 527 9.83 -35.78 27.35
CA TYR A 527 9.34 -35.26 28.63
C TYR A 527 10.21 -34.12 29.17
N ARG A 528 11.53 -34.31 29.19
CA ARG A 528 12.47 -33.27 29.61
C ARG A 528 12.47 -32.06 28.68
N PHE A 529 12.30 -32.30 27.40
CA PHE A 529 12.15 -31.22 26.42
C PHE A 529 10.94 -30.34 26.75
N ILE A 530 9.75 -30.93 26.91
CA ILE A 530 8.52 -30.18 27.22
C ILE A 530 8.68 -29.42 28.55
N THR A 531 9.23 -30.06 29.58
CA THR A 531 9.42 -29.45 30.91
C THR A 531 10.56 -28.41 30.95
N SER A 532 11.42 -28.36 29.95
CA SER A 532 12.47 -27.34 29.81
C SER A 532 11.96 -26.04 29.18
N ILE A 533 10.79 -26.04 28.59
CA ILE A 533 10.21 -24.85 27.94
C ILE A 533 9.63 -23.91 29.01
N GLU A 534 10.10 -22.68 29.01
CA GLU A 534 9.66 -21.66 29.95
C GLU A 534 8.14 -21.40 29.83
N GLY A 535 7.44 -21.40 30.95
CA GLY A 535 5.99 -21.15 30.99
C GLY A 535 5.11 -22.39 30.87
N ILE A 536 5.65 -23.57 30.51
CA ILE A 536 4.88 -24.82 30.46
C ILE A 536 4.87 -25.48 31.84
N ARG A 537 3.67 -25.68 32.37
CA ARG A 537 3.42 -26.45 33.60
C ARG A 537 2.50 -27.60 33.28
N LEU A 538 3.00 -28.82 33.48
CA LEU A 538 2.20 -30.03 33.34
C LEU A 538 1.37 -30.26 34.61
N ASP A 539 0.09 -30.62 34.43
CA ASP A 539 -0.79 -31.01 35.53
C ASP A 539 -0.25 -32.28 36.21
N ASP A 540 -0.26 -32.32 37.55
CA ASP A 540 0.21 -33.47 38.31
C ASP A 540 -0.63 -34.74 38.04
N GLY A 541 -1.87 -34.59 37.60
CA GLY A 541 -2.71 -35.71 37.16
C GLY A 541 -2.14 -36.48 35.96
N LEU A 542 -1.32 -35.84 35.12
CA LEU A 542 -0.64 -36.47 33.97
C LEU A 542 0.45 -37.47 34.41
N LYS A 543 0.91 -37.42 35.65
CA LYS A 543 1.89 -38.36 36.19
C LYS A 543 1.27 -39.67 36.66
N ALA A 544 -0.05 -39.76 36.66
CA ALA A 544 -0.77 -40.97 37.07
C ALA A 544 -0.33 -42.16 36.19
N ASP A 545 -0.31 -43.35 36.82
CA ASP A 545 0.03 -44.59 36.14
C ASP A 545 -0.93 -44.82 34.97
N PHE A 546 -0.40 -44.91 33.76
CA PHE A 546 -1.17 -45.19 32.55
C PHE A 546 -1.64 -46.63 32.46
N GLY A 547 -0.98 -47.53 33.20
CA GLY A 547 -1.33 -48.95 33.29
C GLY A 547 -0.53 -49.88 32.36
N PHE A 548 0.67 -49.48 31.94
CA PHE A 548 1.57 -50.38 31.23
C PHE A 548 2.22 -51.40 32.18
N LYS A 549 2.01 -52.69 31.92
CA LYS A 549 2.49 -53.77 32.78
C LYS A 549 4.01 -53.95 32.78
N ASP A 550 4.68 -53.45 31.74
CA ASP A 550 6.12 -53.54 31.50
C ASP A 550 6.88 -52.24 31.88
N VAL A 551 6.19 -51.30 32.55
CA VAL A 551 6.76 -50.05 33.07
C VAL A 551 6.66 -50.06 34.58
N ALA A 552 7.73 -50.54 35.26
CA ALA A 552 7.75 -50.56 36.73
C ALA A 552 7.95 -49.14 37.28
N ALA A 553 7.23 -48.78 38.34
CA ALA A 553 7.21 -47.45 38.96
C ALA A 553 8.59 -46.94 39.43
N ASN A 554 9.52 -47.84 39.70
CA ASN A 554 10.89 -47.52 40.13
C ASN A 554 11.87 -47.28 39.00
N GLN A 555 11.44 -47.37 37.74
CA GLN A 555 12.31 -47.11 36.58
C GLN A 555 12.47 -45.61 36.35
N TYR A 556 13.65 -45.19 35.91
CA TYR A 556 13.98 -43.79 35.67
C TYR A 556 13.09 -43.10 34.62
N TYR A 557 12.47 -43.91 33.77
CA TYR A 557 11.59 -43.45 32.69
C TYR A 557 10.09 -43.53 33.03
N ALA A 558 9.71 -44.07 34.18
CA ALA A 558 8.32 -44.37 34.50
C ALA A 558 7.42 -43.12 34.48
N GLU A 559 7.85 -42.03 35.12
CA GLU A 559 7.11 -40.75 35.08
C GLU A 559 7.01 -40.19 33.66
N ALA A 560 8.10 -40.18 32.91
CA ALA A 560 8.11 -39.70 31.56
C ALA A 560 7.16 -40.50 30.64
N VAL A 561 7.16 -41.82 30.75
CA VAL A 561 6.28 -42.70 29.96
C VAL A 561 4.81 -42.43 30.30
N ASN A 562 4.47 -42.33 31.59
CA ASN A 562 3.11 -42.05 32.04
C ASN A 562 2.62 -40.66 31.51
N VAL A 563 3.42 -39.62 31.67
CA VAL A 563 3.08 -38.28 31.21
C VAL A 563 2.90 -38.26 29.69
N MET A 564 3.82 -38.85 28.93
CA MET A 564 3.75 -38.87 27.48
C MET A 564 2.55 -39.70 26.97
N ALA A 565 2.19 -40.75 27.65
CA ALA A 565 1.01 -41.57 27.33
C ALA A 565 -0.29 -40.83 27.67
N ASN A 566 -0.37 -40.19 28.83
CA ASN A 566 -1.54 -39.39 29.23
C ASN A 566 -1.74 -38.13 28.35
N LEU A 567 -0.68 -37.58 27.79
CA LEU A 567 -0.75 -36.51 26.77
C LEU A 567 -1.01 -37.01 25.34
N GLU A 568 -1.18 -38.33 25.18
CA GLU A 568 -1.33 -39.00 23.86
C GLU A 568 -0.17 -38.78 22.87
N ILE A 569 0.98 -38.29 23.36
CA ILE A 569 2.18 -38.07 22.53
C ILE A 569 2.82 -39.41 22.14
N ILE A 570 2.98 -40.31 23.10
CA ILE A 570 3.54 -41.66 22.87
C ILE A 570 2.50 -42.70 23.23
N LYS A 571 2.19 -43.61 22.32
CA LYS A 571 1.28 -44.74 22.54
C LYS A 571 2.07 -46.01 22.90
N GLY A 572 1.45 -46.91 23.63
CA GLY A 572 1.97 -48.25 23.83
C GLY A 572 2.05 -49.07 22.57
N MET A 573 2.81 -50.15 22.55
CA MET A 573 2.80 -51.15 21.47
C MET A 573 1.49 -51.93 21.46
N THR A 574 0.92 -52.08 22.67
CA THR A 574 -0.45 -52.56 22.89
C THR A 574 -1.14 -51.70 23.92
N ALA A 575 -2.39 -51.96 24.26
CA ALA A 575 -3.11 -51.24 25.31
C ALA A 575 -2.44 -51.39 26.71
N THR A 576 -1.67 -52.42 26.91
CA THR A 576 -1.05 -52.74 28.23
C THR A 576 0.46 -52.91 28.23
N THR A 577 1.12 -52.72 27.10
CA THR A 577 2.58 -52.83 26.96
C THR A 577 3.19 -51.61 26.28
N PHE A 578 4.24 -51.09 26.86
CA PHE A 578 4.97 -49.95 26.29
C PHE A 578 6.19 -50.37 25.47
N ALA A 579 6.82 -51.49 25.81
CA ALA A 579 8.08 -51.99 25.27
C ALA A 579 9.26 -50.99 25.43
N PRO A 580 9.66 -50.67 26.68
CA PRO A 580 10.61 -49.59 26.97
C PRO A 580 11.99 -49.78 26.35
N ASN A 581 12.43 -51.05 26.19
CA ASN A 581 13.74 -51.40 25.68
C ASN A 581 13.81 -51.56 24.17
N ASP A 582 12.66 -51.55 23.46
CA ASP A 582 12.62 -51.63 22.02
C ASP A 582 13.17 -50.33 21.41
N THR A 583 13.82 -50.45 20.26
CA THR A 583 14.34 -49.29 19.56
C THR A 583 13.24 -48.54 18.79
N ALA A 584 13.29 -47.22 18.82
CA ALA A 584 12.35 -46.39 18.09
C ALA A 584 12.73 -46.28 16.61
N THR A 585 11.72 -46.30 15.74
CA THR A 585 11.90 -46.08 14.30
C THR A 585 11.85 -44.59 13.94
N ARG A 586 12.36 -44.26 12.75
CA ARG A 586 12.30 -42.89 12.21
C ARG A 586 10.87 -42.40 12.04
N ALA A 587 9.95 -43.26 11.61
CA ALA A 587 8.52 -42.94 11.53
C ALA A 587 7.92 -42.63 12.90
N GLN A 588 8.21 -43.45 13.91
CA GLN A 588 7.76 -43.19 15.28
C GLN A 588 8.30 -41.86 15.81
N ALA A 589 9.57 -41.55 15.57
CA ALA A 589 10.16 -40.27 15.96
C ALA A 589 9.45 -39.08 15.30
N ALA A 590 9.20 -39.13 13.99
CA ALA A 590 8.49 -38.07 13.29
C ALA A 590 7.08 -37.85 13.86
N VAL A 591 6.32 -38.92 14.08
CA VAL A 591 4.96 -38.84 14.67
C VAL A 591 4.99 -38.23 16.06
N ILE A 592 5.95 -38.61 16.89
CA ILE A 592 6.10 -38.06 18.25
C ILE A 592 6.44 -36.58 18.20
N MET A 593 7.31 -36.13 17.29
CA MET A 593 7.61 -34.70 17.09
C MET A 593 6.34 -33.91 16.78
N MET A 594 5.50 -34.39 15.85
CA MET A 594 4.26 -33.71 15.47
C MET A 594 3.23 -33.67 16.59
N ARG A 595 3.06 -34.77 17.32
CA ARG A 595 2.18 -34.81 18.49
C ARG A 595 2.68 -33.92 19.63
N THR A 596 3.98 -33.88 19.83
CA THR A 596 4.60 -32.96 20.83
C THR A 596 4.32 -31.51 20.44
N LEU A 597 4.51 -31.16 19.18
CA LEU A 597 4.23 -29.81 18.69
C LEU A 597 2.76 -29.44 18.86
N ALA A 598 1.84 -30.34 18.51
CA ALA A 598 0.41 -30.13 18.71
C ALA A 598 0.05 -29.91 20.17
N ALA A 599 0.62 -30.71 21.09
CA ALA A 599 0.40 -30.55 22.53
C ALA A 599 0.96 -29.26 23.12
N LEU A 600 1.99 -28.66 22.49
CA LEU A 600 2.56 -27.37 22.93
C LEU A 600 1.77 -26.16 22.42
N LEU A 601 0.96 -26.33 21.37
CA LEU A 601 0.16 -25.26 20.77
C LEU A 601 -1.27 -25.18 21.34
N THR A 602 -1.71 -26.20 22.08
CA THR A 602 -3.01 -26.24 22.79
C THR A 602 -2.85 -25.82 24.25
#